data_ca3442fb4563a0e122a6a606918e437a
#
_entry.id   ca3442fb4563a0e122a6a606918e437a
#
_cell.length_a   1.000
_cell.length_b   1.000
_cell.length_c   1.000
_cell.angle_alpha   90.00
_cell.angle_beta   90.00
_cell.angle_gamma   90.00
#
_symmetry.space_group_name_H-M   'P 1'
#
loop_
_entity.id
_entity.type
_entity.pdbx_description
1 polymer ?
#
loop_
_entity_poly.entity_id
_entity_poly.type
_entity_poly.pdbx_seq_one_letter_code
_entity_poly.pdbx_strand_id
1 'polypeptide(L)'
;MNISEPRLTSLSHGGGCGCKIAPAVLSEILKGTLQMPIPKELMVGIATADDAAVYKLNDHQALIATTDFFMPIVDDPYDFGRIAATNAISDVYAMGGKPILALALVGMPINVLSTATIGKILAGGASVCNTAGIPIAGGHTIDSVEPIYGLVVLGLVHPDRVKRNDGARVGDVLVLGKPIGVGVLSAALKKEVLDAAGYESMISNTTKLNTPGPELAELSGVHALTDVTGFGLAGHALEVARGANLTAHIKWAHVPLLPNVSALLKGGNVTGASDRNWDGYGKEISLDSGLPAECKALLSDPQTSGGLLVSCSAETVPEVMAVFKRNGFDDAAVVGHIGELQNARLIVN
;
A
#
# COMPACT_ATOMS: atom_id res chain seq x y z
N MET A 1 -13.81 -33.27 -21.28
CA MET A 1 -13.77 -31.91 -21.80
C MET A 1 -12.89 -31.11 -20.84
N ASN A 2 -11.71 -30.67 -21.28
CA ASN A 2 -10.95 -29.70 -20.50
C ASN A 2 -11.69 -28.36 -20.59
N ILE A 3 -12.56 -28.07 -19.63
CA ILE A 3 -13.09 -26.74 -19.46
C ILE A 3 -11.91 -25.89 -19.00
N SER A 4 -11.47 -24.93 -19.81
CA SER A 4 -10.44 -23.99 -19.38
C SER A 4 -10.94 -23.24 -18.16
N GLU A 5 -10.13 -23.14 -17.11
CA GLU A 5 -10.47 -22.36 -15.94
C GLU A 5 -10.71 -20.89 -16.34
N PRO A 6 -11.65 -20.20 -15.68
CA PRO A 6 -11.87 -18.78 -15.94
C PRO A 6 -10.69 -17.95 -15.48
N ARG A 7 -10.53 -16.77 -16.07
CA ARG A 7 -9.54 -15.79 -15.62
C ARG A 7 -9.78 -15.40 -14.17
N LEU A 8 -8.73 -15.33 -13.33
CA LEU A 8 -8.87 -14.99 -11.91
C LEU A 8 -9.55 -13.62 -11.71
N THR A 9 -9.19 -12.62 -12.53
CA THR A 9 -9.78 -11.28 -12.47
C THR A 9 -11.26 -11.24 -12.84
N SER A 10 -11.79 -12.27 -13.54
CA SER A 10 -13.21 -12.38 -13.87
C SER A 10 -14.05 -12.98 -12.74
N LEU A 11 -13.41 -13.61 -11.76
CA LEU A 11 -14.07 -14.23 -10.61
C LEU A 11 -14.33 -13.26 -9.46
N SER A 12 -13.97 -11.98 -9.61
CA SER A 12 -14.10 -10.99 -8.54
C SER A 12 -14.68 -9.67 -9.04
N HIS A 13 -15.51 -9.04 -8.20
CA HIS A 13 -16.10 -7.73 -8.50
C HIS A 13 -15.10 -6.58 -8.42
N GLY A 14 -14.02 -6.73 -7.67
CA GLY A 14 -12.91 -5.80 -7.50
C GLY A 14 -11.56 -6.52 -7.55
N GLY A 15 -10.47 -5.84 -7.28
CA GLY A 15 -9.14 -6.45 -7.24
C GLY A 15 -8.14 -5.60 -6.46
N GLY A 16 -7.15 -6.26 -5.85
CA GLY A 16 -6.09 -5.63 -5.07
C GLY A 16 -6.60 -4.74 -3.94
N CYS A 17 -5.81 -3.76 -3.54
CA CYS A 17 -6.16 -2.81 -2.49
C CYS A 17 -7.37 -1.92 -2.82
N GLY A 18 -7.81 -1.85 -4.09
CA GLY A 18 -9.03 -1.15 -4.50
C GLY A 18 -10.34 -1.79 -4.00
N CYS A 19 -10.29 -2.99 -3.39
CA CYS A 19 -11.44 -3.66 -2.77
C CYS A 19 -11.79 -3.15 -1.37
N LYS A 20 -10.92 -2.35 -0.74
CA LYS A 20 -11.11 -1.88 0.64
C LYS A 20 -12.43 -1.11 0.77
N ILE A 21 -13.12 -1.30 1.90
CA ILE A 21 -14.30 -0.51 2.26
C ILE A 21 -13.87 0.95 2.41
N ALA A 22 -14.66 1.86 1.84
CA ALA A 22 -14.38 3.30 1.94
C ALA A 22 -14.28 3.74 3.41
N PRO A 23 -13.28 4.59 3.78
CA PRO A 23 -13.03 4.98 5.17
C PRO A 23 -14.24 5.54 5.91
N ALA A 24 -15.08 6.32 5.22
CA ALA A 24 -16.31 6.87 5.80
C ALA A 24 -17.31 5.77 6.20
N VAL A 25 -17.48 4.75 5.36
CA VAL A 25 -18.35 3.61 5.64
C VAL A 25 -17.79 2.76 6.78
N LEU A 26 -16.47 2.50 6.77
CA LEU A 26 -15.81 1.77 7.85
C LEU A 26 -15.95 2.50 9.18
N SER A 27 -15.75 3.81 9.20
CA SER A 27 -15.95 4.65 10.39
C SER A 27 -17.37 4.55 10.94
N GLU A 28 -18.38 4.50 10.07
CA GLU A 28 -19.78 4.34 10.48
C GLU A 28 -20.03 2.95 11.10
N ILE A 29 -19.51 1.90 10.48
CA ILE A 29 -19.60 0.51 11.00
C ILE A 29 -18.96 0.44 12.40
N LEU A 30 -17.81 1.05 12.61
CA LEU A 30 -17.07 0.98 13.86
C LEU A 30 -17.68 1.81 14.99
N LYS A 31 -18.53 2.80 14.72
CA LYS A 31 -19.19 3.62 15.76
C LYS A 31 -20.01 2.83 16.80
N GLY A 32 -20.49 1.66 16.41
CA GLY A 32 -21.30 0.77 17.28
C GLY A 32 -20.49 -0.31 17.98
N THR A 33 -19.19 -0.40 17.77
CA THR A 33 -18.37 -1.44 18.41
C THR A 33 -17.99 -1.08 19.83
N LEU A 34 -17.99 -2.09 20.71
CA LEU A 34 -17.60 -1.91 22.11
C LEU A 34 -16.15 -1.38 22.20
N GLN A 35 -16.00 -0.21 22.81
CA GLN A 35 -14.66 0.32 23.12
C GLN A 35 -14.15 -0.38 24.39
N MET A 36 -13.12 -1.19 24.23
CA MET A 36 -12.38 -1.74 25.36
C MET A 36 -11.32 -0.72 25.83
N PRO A 37 -10.95 -0.73 27.12
CA PRO A 37 -9.82 0.04 27.60
C PRO A 37 -8.56 -0.30 26.79
N ILE A 38 -7.89 0.72 26.25
CA ILE A 38 -6.65 0.55 25.48
C ILE A 38 -5.53 0.29 26.48
N PRO A 39 -4.83 -0.86 26.43
CA PRO A 39 -3.68 -1.12 27.29
C PRO A 39 -2.55 -0.14 26.96
N LYS A 40 -1.78 0.26 27.97
CA LYS A 40 -0.65 1.20 27.83
C LYS A 40 0.47 0.67 26.91
N GLU A 41 0.54 -0.64 26.75
CA GLU A 41 1.48 -1.34 25.89
C GLU A 41 1.08 -1.23 24.39
N LEU A 42 -0.16 -0.90 24.06
CA LEU A 42 -0.59 -0.66 22.67
C LEU A 42 -0.10 0.72 22.24
N MET A 43 1.03 0.74 21.52
CA MET A 43 1.67 1.97 21.06
C MET A 43 0.96 2.56 19.85
N VAL A 44 0.47 1.68 18.94
CA VAL A 44 -0.26 2.05 17.73
C VAL A 44 -1.48 1.16 17.62
N GLY A 45 -2.63 1.78 17.42
CA GLY A 45 -3.92 1.13 17.24
C GLY A 45 -4.73 1.80 16.14
N ILE A 46 -6.05 1.78 16.23
CA ILE A 46 -6.96 2.28 15.19
C ILE A 46 -7.09 3.82 15.14
N ALA A 47 -6.53 4.55 16.10
CA ALA A 47 -6.82 5.98 16.30
C ALA A 47 -6.15 6.87 15.23
N THR A 48 -4.98 6.50 14.75
CA THR A 48 -4.12 7.29 13.85
C THR A 48 -4.11 6.76 12.41
N ALA A 49 -4.88 5.70 12.13
CA ALA A 49 -4.94 5.06 10.81
C ALA A 49 -3.54 4.72 10.26
N ASP A 50 -2.66 4.21 11.12
CA ASP A 50 -1.36 3.71 10.73
C ASP A 50 -1.48 2.33 10.06
N ASP A 51 -0.42 1.89 9.39
CA ASP A 51 -0.41 0.69 8.55
C ASP A 51 -0.59 -0.62 9.35
N ALA A 52 -0.15 -0.66 10.62
CA ALA A 52 -0.27 -1.84 11.48
C ALA A 52 -0.44 -1.49 12.95
N ALA A 53 -0.97 -2.44 13.72
CA ALA A 53 -0.95 -2.36 15.18
C ALA A 53 0.46 -2.62 15.73
N VAL A 54 0.85 -1.85 16.76
CA VAL A 54 2.14 -2.03 17.44
C VAL A 54 1.93 -2.19 18.93
N TYR A 55 2.40 -3.30 19.48
CA TYR A 55 2.27 -3.64 20.89
C TYR A 55 3.65 -3.78 21.54
N LYS A 56 3.94 -2.99 22.57
CA LYS A 56 5.20 -3.01 23.31
C LYS A 56 5.30 -4.30 24.11
N LEU A 57 6.33 -5.10 23.87
CA LEU A 57 6.62 -6.32 24.63
C LEU A 57 7.55 -6.02 25.83
N ASN A 58 8.54 -5.16 25.61
CA ASN A 58 9.50 -4.68 26.60
C ASN A 58 10.18 -3.39 26.11
N ASP A 59 11.18 -2.89 26.80
CA ASP A 59 11.85 -1.62 26.45
C ASP A 59 12.70 -1.69 25.16
N HIS A 60 12.95 -2.89 24.63
CA HIS A 60 13.77 -3.10 23.43
C HIS A 60 13.00 -3.68 22.27
N GLN A 61 11.77 -4.17 22.48
CA GLN A 61 11.00 -4.87 21.46
C GLN A 61 9.52 -4.47 21.51
N ALA A 62 8.97 -4.18 20.35
CA ALA A 62 7.55 -4.10 20.11
C ALA A 62 7.17 -5.06 18.96
N LEU A 63 6.00 -5.65 19.08
CA LEU A 63 5.40 -6.51 18.06
C LEU A 63 4.58 -5.65 17.11
N ILE A 64 4.86 -5.78 15.82
CA ILE A 64 3.99 -5.27 14.75
C ILE A 64 3.09 -6.42 14.31
N ALA A 65 1.79 -6.16 14.16
CA ALA A 65 0.82 -7.12 13.69
C ALA A 65 -0.11 -6.47 12.66
N THR A 66 -0.12 -7.01 11.47
CA THR A 66 -0.99 -6.58 10.37
C THR A 66 -1.68 -7.74 9.69
N THR A 67 -2.74 -7.45 8.96
CA THR A 67 -3.40 -8.38 8.04
C THR A 67 -3.85 -7.65 6.80
N ASP A 68 -3.42 -8.12 5.64
CA ASP A 68 -3.93 -7.63 4.36
C ASP A 68 -4.21 -8.79 3.40
N PHE A 69 -5.36 -8.73 2.75
CA PHE A 69 -5.84 -9.71 1.79
C PHE A 69 -6.78 -9.05 0.79
N PHE A 70 -6.82 -9.59 -0.41
CA PHE A 70 -7.67 -9.04 -1.47
C PHE A 70 -7.95 -10.05 -2.58
N MET A 71 -8.80 -9.65 -3.50
CA MET A 71 -9.16 -10.37 -4.71
C MET A 71 -8.13 -10.12 -5.83
N PRO A 72 -8.00 -11.02 -6.82
CA PRO A 72 -7.01 -10.92 -7.89
C PRO A 72 -7.05 -9.61 -8.67
N ILE A 73 -5.87 -9.04 -8.94
CA ILE A 73 -5.64 -7.94 -9.89
C ILE A 73 -4.95 -8.41 -11.17
N VAL A 74 -4.49 -9.66 -11.19
CA VAL A 74 -3.84 -10.32 -12.32
C VAL A 74 -4.44 -11.72 -12.51
N ASP A 75 -4.28 -12.27 -13.71
CA ASP A 75 -4.81 -13.59 -14.04
C ASP A 75 -3.83 -14.73 -13.79
N ASP A 76 -2.52 -14.45 -13.80
CA ASP A 76 -1.53 -15.45 -13.41
C ASP A 76 -1.62 -15.73 -11.90
N PRO A 77 -1.87 -16.99 -11.49
CA PRO A 77 -2.07 -17.33 -10.09
C PRO A 77 -0.79 -17.17 -9.24
N TYR A 78 0.38 -17.43 -9.83
CA TYR A 78 1.64 -17.25 -9.11
C TYR A 78 1.94 -15.79 -8.83
N ASP A 79 1.72 -14.93 -9.82
CA ASP A 79 1.89 -13.47 -9.67
C ASP A 79 0.87 -12.90 -8.71
N PHE A 80 -0.40 -13.34 -8.73
CA PHE A 80 -1.39 -12.93 -7.73
C PHE A 80 -0.90 -13.25 -6.30
N GLY A 81 -0.40 -14.45 -6.08
CA GLY A 81 0.18 -14.86 -4.79
C GLY A 81 1.36 -13.97 -4.37
N ARG A 82 2.28 -13.67 -5.30
CA ARG A 82 3.42 -12.77 -5.05
C ARG A 82 2.98 -11.37 -4.64
N ILE A 83 2.05 -10.77 -5.39
CA ILE A 83 1.56 -9.42 -5.14
C ILE A 83 0.88 -9.34 -3.77
N ALA A 84 0.02 -10.31 -3.45
CA ALA A 84 -0.71 -10.32 -2.18
C ALA A 84 0.24 -10.44 -0.97
N ALA A 85 1.25 -11.30 -1.06
CA ALA A 85 2.24 -11.43 0.00
C ALA A 85 3.13 -10.19 0.14
N THR A 86 3.55 -9.59 -0.98
CA THR A 86 4.35 -8.36 -0.97
C THR A 86 3.59 -7.21 -0.30
N ASN A 87 2.31 -7.08 -0.62
CA ASN A 87 1.45 -6.04 -0.05
C ASN A 87 1.30 -6.23 1.48
N ALA A 88 0.98 -7.43 1.93
CA ALA A 88 0.77 -7.70 3.36
C ALA A 88 2.04 -7.54 4.21
N ILE A 89 3.22 -7.85 3.65
CA ILE A 89 4.50 -7.65 4.34
C ILE A 89 4.87 -6.17 4.41
N SER A 90 4.39 -5.35 3.48
CA SER A 90 4.75 -3.94 3.35
C SER A 90 4.43 -3.12 4.59
N ASP A 91 3.28 -3.37 5.25
CA ASP A 91 2.88 -2.67 6.48
C ASP A 91 3.93 -2.79 7.59
N VAL A 92 4.57 -3.98 7.70
CA VAL A 92 5.64 -4.17 8.69
C VAL A 92 6.84 -3.27 8.39
N TYR A 93 7.20 -3.15 7.11
CA TYR A 93 8.27 -2.24 6.69
C TYR A 93 7.89 -0.77 6.87
N ALA A 94 6.63 -0.40 6.60
CA ALA A 94 6.12 0.95 6.79
C ALA A 94 6.17 1.38 8.27
N MET A 95 5.95 0.46 9.21
CA MET A 95 6.12 0.71 10.64
C MET A 95 7.58 0.71 11.10
N GLY A 96 8.56 0.58 10.18
CA GLY A 96 9.99 0.55 10.49
C GLY A 96 10.49 -0.79 11.02
N GLY A 97 9.70 -1.84 10.93
CA GLY A 97 10.00 -3.15 11.50
C GLY A 97 10.55 -4.17 10.53
N LYS A 98 11.03 -5.28 11.08
CA LYS A 98 11.46 -6.46 10.33
C LYS A 98 10.41 -7.56 10.47
N PRO A 99 9.88 -8.10 9.38
CA PRO A 99 8.95 -9.23 9.45
C PRO A 99 9.65 -10.47 10.03
N ILE A 100 8.90 -11.32 10.76
CA ILE A 100 9.43 -12.51 11.41
C ILE A 100 8.69 -13.79 11.02
N LEU A 101 7.40 -13.73 10.72
CA LEU A 101 6.60 -14.83 10.22
C LEU A 101 5.32 -14.34 9.58
N ALA A 102 4.69 -15.20 8.77
CA ALA A 102 3.39 -14.97 8.18
C ALA A 102 2.43 -16.14 8.43
N LEU A 103 1.12 -15.85 8.40
CA LEU A 103 0.04 -16.83 8.36
C LEU A 103 -0.80 -16.56 7.10
N ALA A 104 -1.05 -17.58 6.29
CA ALA A 104 -1.80 -17.44 5.04
C ALA A 104 -3.31 -17.37 5.28
N LEU A 105 -3.98 -16.42 4.62
CA LEU A 105 -5.44 -16.32 4.54
C LEU A 105 -5.87 -16.73 3.13
N VAL A 106 -6.67 -17.79 3.01
CA VAL A 106 -7.00 -18.41 1.73
C VAL A 106 -8.50 -18.63 1.64
N GLY A 107 -9.19 -17.83 0.83
CA GLY A 107 -10.59 -18.06 0.44
C GLY A 107 -10.62 -18.38 -1.05
N MET A 108 -11.08 -19.59 -1.42
CA MET A 108 -11.03 -20.01 -2.84
C MET A 108 -12.33 -20.72 -3.25
N PRO A 109 -12.83 -20.45 -4.47
CA PRO A 109 -13.97 -21.16 -5.02
C PRO A 109 -13.52 -22.56 -5.54
N ILE A 110 -13.50 -23.55 -4.64
CA ILE A 110 -12.93 -24.89 -4.91
C ILE A 110 -13.68 -25.69 -5.98
N ASN A 111 -14.92 -25.28 -6.31
CA ASN A 111 -15.70 -25.87 -7.41
C ASN A 111 -15.39 -25.22 -8.77
N VAL A 112 -14.59 -24.15 -8.81
CA VAL A 112 -14.30 -23.36 -10.02
C VAL A 112 -12.78 -23.41 -10.34
N LEU A 113 -11.94 -23.31 -9.30
CA LEU A 113 -10.48 -23.34 -9.43
C LEU A 113 -9.93 -24.71 -9.02
N SER A 114 -9.00 -25.22 -9.83
CA SER A 114 -8.32 -26.46 -9.51
C SER A 114 -7.36 -26.28 -8.31
N THR A 115 -7.09 -27.40 -7.63
CA THR A 115 -6.07 -27.44 -6.58
C THR A 115 -4.68 -27.04 -7.11
N ALA A 116 -4.39 -27.27 -8.39
CA ALA A 116 -3.15 -26.86 -9.04
C ALA A 116 -3.06 -25.34 -9.16
N THR A 117 -4.13 -24.66 -9.56
CA THR A 117 -4.19 -23.18 -9.62
C THR A 117 -4.06 -22.56 -8.24
N ILE A 118 -4.82 -23.08 -7.25
CA ILE A 118 -4.72 -22.63 -5.85
C ILE A 118 -3.29 -22.86 -5.31
N GLY A 119 -2.68 -24.00 -5.62
CA GLY A 119 -1.30 -24.31 -5.24
C GLY A 119 -0.28 -23.32 -5.82
N LYS A 120 -0.49 -22.82 -7.05
CA LYS A 120 0.36 -21.75 -7.64
C LYS A 120 0.23 -20.43 -6.90
N ILE A 121 -0.98 -20.04 -6.47
CA ILE A 121 -1.17 -18.82 -5.66
C ILE A 121 -0.36 -18.92 -4.37
N LEU A 122 -0.48 -20.04 -3.65
CA LEU A 122 0.28 -20.27 -2.41
C LEU A 122 1.78 -20.28 -2.66
N ALA A 123 2.25 -20.91 -3.75
CA ALA A 123 3.66 -20.93 -4.13
C ALA A 123 4.20 -19.53 -4.42
N GLY A 124 3.40 -18.68 -5.08
CA GLY A 124 3.74 -17.26 -5.29
C GLY A 124 3.94 -16.52 -3.97
N GLY A 125 3.00 -16.65 -3.03
CA GLY A 125 3.13 -16.05 -1.71
C GLY A 125 4.33 -16.58 -0.92
N ALA A 126 4.55 -17.88 -0.95
CA ALA A 126 5.70 -18.52 -0.30
C ALA A 126 7.04 -18.03 -0.86
N SER A 127 7.13 -17.77 -2.17
CA SER A 127 8.36 -17.25 -2.79
C SER A 127 8.73 -15.86 -2.27
N VAL A 128 7.75 -15.00 -2.05
CA VAL A 128 7.96 -13.64 -1.49
C VAL A 128 8.34 -13.73 0.00
N CYS A 129 7.67 -14.57 0.78
CA CYS A 129 8.04 -14.80 2.18
C CYS A 129 9.48 -15.32 2.31
N ASN A 130 9.88 -16.23 1.41
CA ASN A 130 11.27 -16.72 1.36
C ASN A 130 12.26 -15.59 1.03
N THR A 131 11.92 -14.69 0.09
CA THR A 131 12.74 -13.51 -0.23
C THR A 131 12.84 -12.55 0.96
N ALA A 132 11.75 -12.39 1.72
CA ALA A 132 11.73 -11.59 2.95
C ALA A 132 12.43 -12.30 4.14
N GLY A 133 12.85 -13.57 3.98
CA GLY A 133 13.51 -14.35 5.02
C GLY A 133 12.58 -14.82 6.14
N ILE A 134 11.27 -14.98 5.86
CA ILE A 134 10.27 -15.37 6.86
C ILE A 134 9.52 -16.66 6.46
N PRO A 135 9.15 -17.53 7.40
CA PRO A 135 8.31 -18.68 7.13
C PRO A 135 6.83 -18.28 7.04
N ILE A 136 6.06 -19.01 6.22
CA ILE A 136 4.61 -19.14 6.40
C ILE A 136 4.40 -20.25 7.45
N ALA A 137 3.98 -19.87 8.66
CA ALA A 137 3.92 -20.75 9.81
C ALA A 137 2.54 -21.44 9.99
N GLY A 138 1.61 -21.21 9.06
CA GLY A 138 0.26 -21.76 9.08
C GLY A 138 -0.72 -20.81 8.41
N GLY A 139 -1.97 -20.85 8.81
CA GLY A 139 -3.00 -19.97 8.25
C GLY A 139 -4.40 -20.55 8.39
N HIS A 140 -5.34 -19.98 7.63
CA HIS A 140 -6.73 -20.42 7.59
C HIS A 140 -7.25 -20.50 6.15
N THR A 141 -8.10 -21.51 5.86
CA THR A 141 -8.68 -21.73 4.53
C THR A 141 -10.18 -21.85 4.60
N ILE A 142 -10.89 -21.24 3.65
CA ILE A 142 -12.34 -21.35 3.51
C ILE A 142 -12.70 -21.58 2.05
N ASP A 143 -13.81 -22.27 1.81
CA ASP A 143 -14.50 -22.24 0.52
C ASP A 143 -15.21 -20.88 0.38
N SER A 144 -14.96 -20.18 -0.71
CA SER A 144 -15.42 -18.80 -0.93
C SER A 144 -15.95 -18.65 -2.36
N VAL A 145 -16.88 -17.72 -2.56
CA VAL A 145 -17.43 -17.43 -3.90
C VAL A 145 -16.39 -16.72 -4.78
N GLU A 146 -15.59 -15.85 -4.18
CA GLU A 146 -14.53 -15.12 -4.87
C GLU A 146 -13.16 -15.56 -4.34
N PRO A 147 -12.13 -15.63 -5.21
CA PRO A 147 -10.79 -15.93 -4.74
C PRO A 147 -10.24 -14.77 -3.89
N ILE A 148 -9.76 -15.10 -2.71
CA ILE A 148 -9.16 -14.17 -1.74
C ILE A 148 -7.86 -14.79 -1.25
N TYR A 149 -6.78 -14.03 -1.31
CA TYR A 149 -5.50 -14.42 -0.75
C TYR A 149 -4.80 -13.24 -0.10
N GLY A 150 -4.12 -13.51 0.98
CA GLY A 150 -3.28 -12.56 1.69
C GLY A 150 -2.63 -13.19 2.91
N LEU A 151 -2.04 -12.35 3.74
CA LEU A 151 -1.29 -12.80 4.91
C LEU A 151 -1.70 -11.99 6.16
N VAL A 152 -1.65 -12.64 7.30
CA VAL A 152 -1.30 -11.99 8.56
C VAL A 152 0.21 -11.96 8.64
N VAL A 153 0.82 -10.82 8.95
CA VAL A 153 2.27 -10.70 9.08
C VAL A 153 2.60 -10.15 10.47
N LEU A 154 3.53 -10.81 11.14
CA LEU A 154 4.12 -10.34 12.38
C LEU A 154 5.53 -9.84 12.14
N GLY A 155 5.88 -8.74 12.80
CA GLY A 155 7.21 -8.14 12.75
C GLY A 155 7.69 -7.67 14.11
N LEU A 156 8.96 -7.34 14.20
CA LEU A 156 9.57 -6.75 15.38
C LEU A 156 10.22 -5.41 15.05
N VAL A 157 10.10 -4.48 15.98
CA VAL A 157 10.71 -3.15 15.92
C VAL A 157 11.17 -2.73 17.31
N HIS A 158 12.19 -1.88 17.40
CA HIS A 158 12.51 -1.21 18.66
C HIS A 158 11.43 -0.14 18.93
N PRO A 159 10.89 -0.02 20.17
CA PRO A 159 9.83 0.94 20.47
C PRO A 159 10.13 2.38 20.01
N ASP A 160 11.37 2.84 20.15
CA ASP A 160 11.78 4.20 19.78
C ASP A 160 11.96 4.41 18.26
N ARG A 161 11.85 3.33 17.46
CA ARG A 161 12.00 3.36 15.98
C ARG A 161 10.68 3.17 15.24
N VAL A 162 9.58 3.01 15.97
CA VAL A 162 8.25 2.94 15.36
C VAL A 162 7.98 4.25 14.60
N LYS A 163 7.66 4.14 13.32
CA LYS A 163 7.25 5.29 12.49
C LYS A 163 5.74 5.31 12.38
N ARG A 164 5.16 6.48 12.60
CA ARG A 164 3.72 6.70 12.61
C ARG A 164 3.36 7.87 11.71
N ASN A 165 2.13 7.90 11.24
CA ASN A 165 1.61 8.98 10.39
C ASN A 165 1.62 10.34 11.10
N ASP A 166 1.45 10.38 12.41
CA ASP A 166 1.42 11.62 13.20
C ASP A 166 2.79 12.23 13.53
N GLY A 167 3.87 11.58 13.09
CA GLY A 167 5.24 12.03 13.34
C GLY A 167 5.74 13.17 12.46
N ALA A 168 5.07 13.48 11.35
CA ALA A 168 5.52 14.48 10.37
C ALA A 168 5.63 15.89 10.99
N ARG A 169 6.54 16.70 10.47
CA ARG A 169 6.86 18.04 10.98
C ARG A 169 6.84 19.08 9.87
N VAL A 170 6.57 20.34 10.24
CA VAL A 170 6.70 21.47 9.31
C VAL A 170 8.14 21.56 8.78
N GLY A 171 8.27 21.69 7.47
CA GLY A 171 9.55 21.72 6.78
C GLY A 171 10.07 20.34 6.33
N ASP A 172 9.40 19.26 6.71
CA ASP A 172 9.72 17.92 6.18
C ASP A 172 9.55 17.86 4.68
N VAL A 173 10.41 17.08 4.05
CA VAL A 173 10.35 16.73 2.63
C VAL A 173 9.66 15.37 2.49
N LEU A 174 8.78 15.23 1.49
CA LEU A 174 8.11 13.99 1.14
C LEU A 174 8.87 13.27 0.03
N VAL A 175 9.29 12.04 0.29
CA VAL A 175 9.96 11.16 -0.68
C VAL A 175 9.08 9.94 -0.94
N LEU A 176 8.80 9.64 -2.20
CA LEU A 176 8.03 8.46 -2.63
C LEU A 176 8.98 7.41 -3.21
N GLY A 177 8.91 6.16 -2.71
CA GLY A 177 9.85 5.09 -3.04
C GLY A 177 9.57 4.35 -4.36
N LYS A 178 8.32 4.34 -4.85
CA LYS A 178 7.96 3.66 -6.12
C LYS A 178 7.06 4.56 -6.96
N PRO A 179 7.06 4.39 -8.29
CA PRO A 179 6.12 5.07 -9.18
C PRO A 179 4.68 4.59 -8.93
N ILE A 180 3.72 5.46 -9.27
CA ILE A 180 2.28 5.17 -9.18
C ILE A 180 1.67 4.83 -10.54
N GLY A 181 0.45 4.26 -10.52
CA GLY A 181 -0.32 3.90 -11.71
C GLY A 181 -0.74 2.43 -11.78
N VAL A 182 -0.55 1.67 -10.69
CA VAL A 182 -0.88 0.24 -10.62
C VAL A 182 -2.36 -0.01 -10.89
N GLY A 183 -3.26 0.83 -10.37
CA GLY A 183 -4.70 0.71 -10.61
C GLY A 183 -5.05 0.90 -12.09
N VAL A 184 -4.44 1.87 -12.77
CA VAL A 184 -4.61 2.09 -14.22
C VAL A 184 -4.16 0.86 -15.01
N LEU A 185 -2.98 0.29 -14.69
CA LEU A 185 -2.46 -0.91 -15.35
C LEU A 185 -3.37 -2.13 -15.10
N SER A 186 -3.85 -2.31 -13.88
CA SER A 186 -4.77 -3.42 -13.56
C SER A 186 -6.13 -3.27 -14.26
N ALA A 187 -6.63 -2.04 -14.41
CA ALA A 187 -7.85 -1.77 -15.19
C ALA A 187 -7.64 -2.08 -16.67
N ALA A 188 -6.48 -1.74 -17.24
CA ALA A 188 -6.12 -2.07 -18.61
C ALA A 188 -5.97 -3.59 -18.81
N LEU A 189 -5.40 -4.31 -17.83
CA LEU A 189 -5.31 -5.77 -17.85
C LEU A 189 -6.70 -6.41 -17.85
N LYS A 190 -7.59 -5.97 -16.98
CA LYS A 190 -8.97 -6.49 -16.90
C LYS A 190 -9.72 -6.30 -18.21
N LYS A 191 -9.46 -5.21 -18.93
CA LYS A 191 -10.01 -4.91 -20.27
C LYS A 191 -9.24 -5.57 -21.44
N GLU A 192 -8.19 -6.33 -21.15
CA GLU A 192 -7.35 -7.03 -22.16
C GLU A 192 -6.65 -6.07 -23.15
N VAL A 193 -6.32 -4.84 -22.70
CA VAL A 193 -5.62 -3.84 -23.51
C VAL A 193 -4.20 -3.54 -22.99
N LEU A 194 -3.78 -4.16 -21.91
CA LEU A 194 -2.42 -4.05 -21.37
C LEU A 194 -1.47 -4.93 -22.19
N ASP A 195 -0.39 -4.36 -22.70
CA ASP A 195 0.65 -5.11 -23.40
C ASP A 195 1.58 -5.86 -22.42
N ALA A 196 2.43 -6.72 -22.97
CA ALA A 196 3.37 -7.54 -22.17
C ALA A 196 4.36 -6.66 -21.39
N ALA A 197 4.84 -5.56 -21.94
CA ALA A 197 5.77 -4.65 -21.25
C ALA A 197 5.10 -3.93 -20.08
N GLY A 198 3.85 -3.51 -20.24
CA GLY A 198 3.03 -2.94 -19.16
C GLY A 198 2.76 -3.96 -18.04
N TYR A 199 2.49 -5.22 -18.41
CA TYR A 199 2.31 -6.30 -17.44
C TYR A 199 3.60 -6.51 -16.64
N GLU A 200 4.75 -6.68 -17.31
CA GLU A 200 6.06 -6.87 -16.66
C GLU A 200 6.39 -5.70 -15.71
N SER A 201 6.16 -4.46 -16.15
CA SER A 201 6.36 -3.27 -15.33
C SER A 201 5.47 -3.29 -14.07
N MET A 202 4.19 -3.65 -14.23
CA MET A 202 3.26 -3.77 -13.10
C MET A 202 3.72 -4.85 -12.11
N ILE A 203 4.10 -6.05 -12.60
CA ILE A 203 4.56 -7.14 -11.75
C ILE A 203 5.85 -6.77 -11.03
N SER A 204 6.83 -6.22 -11.75
CA SER A 204 8.10 -5.78 -11.15
C SER A 204 7.87 -4.79 -9.99
N ASN A 205 6.99 -3.82 -10.20
CA ASN A 205 6.65 -2.81 -9.17
C ASN A 205 5.91 -3.42 -7.97
N THR A 206 4.88 -4.25 -8.22
CA THR A 206 3.99 -4.77 -7.19
C THR A 206 4.55 -5.95 -6.40
N THR A 207 5.60 -6.62 -6.91
CA THR A 207 6.29 -7.70 -6.20
C THR A 207 7.61 -7.27 -5.56
N LYS A 208 7.94 -5.98 -5.61
CA LYS A 208 9.13 -5.40 -4.97
C LYS A 208 8.84 -5.11 -3.50
N LEU A 209 9.51 -5.83 -2.59
CA LEU A 209 9.38 -5.64 -1.15
C LEU A 209 9.90 -4.27 -0.71
N ASN A 210 9.21 -3.60 0.20
CA ASN A 210 9.58 -2.30 0.77
C ASN A 210 10.70 -2.44 1.83
N THR A 211 11.74 -3.22 1.53
CA THR A 211 12.90 -3.50 2.39
C THR A 211 13.65 -2.27 2.92
N PRO A 212 13.59 -1.07 2.32
CA PRO A 212 14.17 0.13 2.91
C PRO A 212 13.61 0.54 4.28
N GLY A 213 12.36 0.15 4.60
CA GLY A 213 11.62 0.61 5.77
C GLY A 213 12.40 0.57 7.09
N PRO A 214 12.96 -0.59 7.51
CA PRO A 214 13.71 -0.68 8.76
C PRO A 214 14.93 0.23 8.82
N GLU A 215 15.65 0.39 7.70
CA GLU A 215 16.83 1.25 7.64
C GLU A 215 16.44 2.73 7.64
N LEU A 216 15.37 3.11 6.94
CA LEU A 216 14.80 4.45 7.00
C LEU A 216 14.36 4.82 8.42
N ALA A 217 13.79 3.85 9.15
CA ALA A 217 13.35 4.05 10.53
C ALA A 217 14.52 4.30 11.52
N GLU A 218 15.72 3.89 11.18
CA GLU A 218 16.92 4.17 11.98
C GLU A 218 17.42 5.61 11.83
N LEU A 219 17.05 6.30 10.76
CA LEU A 219 17.43 7.70 10.54
C LEU A 219 16.61 8.62 11.45
N SER A 220 17.28 9.37 12.30
CA SER A 220 16.63 10.27 13.28
C SER A 220 15.84 11.41 12.61
N GLY A 221 16.23 11.80 11.40
CA GLY A 221 15.54 12.81 10.61
C GLY A 221 14.36 12.27 9.79
N VAL A 222 14.07 10.97 9.81
CA VAL A 222 12.82 10.39 9.27
C VAL A 222 11.77 10.44 10.37
N HIS A 223 10.73 11.24 10.17
CA HIS A 223 9.73 11.54 11.18
C HIS A 223 8.44 10.73 11.01
N ALA A 224 8.00 10.49 9.77
CA ALA A 224 6.86 9.62 9.46
C ALA A 224 7.16 8.72 8.25
N LEU A 225 6.48 7.57 8.22
CA LEU A 225 6.62 6.57 7.18
C LEU A 225 5.30 5.82 7.04
N THR A 226 4.83 5.66 5.81
CA THR A 226 3.67 4.83 5.45
C THR A 226 3.92 4.23 4.07
N ASP A 227 3.17 3.21 3.66
CA ASP A 227 3.17 2.77 2.28
C ASP A 227 1.94 3.28 1.52
N VAL A 228 2.11 3.53 0.22
CA VAL A 228 1.03 4.05 -0.62
C VAL A 228 0.26 2.89 -1.21
N THR A 229 -0.96 2.66 -0.72
CA THR A 229 -1.80 1.52 -1.14
C THR A 229 -3.19 1.95 -1.65
N GLY A 230 -4.25 1.38 -1.13
CA GLY A 230 -5.60 1.43 -1.69
C GLY A 230 -6.23 2.81 -1.81
N PHE A 231 -5.82 3.77 -0.99
CA PHE A 231 -6.34 5.14 -1.03
C PHE A 231 -5.57 6.06 -1.99
N GLY A 232 -4.55 5.53 -2.67
CA GLY A 232 -3.71 6.28 -3.60
C GLY A 232 -2.77 7.27 -2.90
N LEU A 233 -1.90 7.92 -3.66
CA LEU A 233 -0.93 8.87 -3.11
C LEU A 233 -1.61 10.00 -2.32
N ALA A 234 -2.74 10.51 -2.81
CA ALA A 234 -3.46 11.58 -2.13
C ALA A 234 -4.02 11.12 -0.78
N GLY A 235 -4.59 9.91 -0.69
CA GLY A 235 -5.14 9.38 0.55
C GLY A 235 -4.08 9.22 1.62
N HIS A 236 -2.95 8.59 1.30
CA HIS A 236 -1.87 8.37 2.26
C HIS A 236 -1.12 9.67 2.63
N ALA A 237 -0.96 10.62 1.70
CA ALA A 237 -0.46 11.97 2.04
C ALA A 237 -1.41 12.71 2.99
N LEU A 238 -2.75 12.52 2.83
CA LEU A 238 -3.75 13.05 3.75
C LEU A 238 -3.71 12.39 5.13
N GLU A 239 -3.43 11.08 5.23
CA GLU A 239 -3.28 10.38 6.51
C GLU A 239 -2.10 10.97 7.31
N VAL A 240 -0.96 11.18 6.67
CA VAL A 240 0.20 11.86 7.28
C VAL A 240 -0.17 13.30 7.69
N ALA A 241 -0.81 14.07 6.81
CA ALA A 241 -1.18 15.46 7.10
C ALA A 241 -2.21 15.58 8.23
N ARG A 242 -3.19 14.65 8.28
CA ARG A 242 -4.20 14.60 9.34
C ARG A 242 -3.59 14.18 10.67
N GLY A 243 -2.78 13.12 10.68
CA GLY A 243 -2.11 12.62 11.87
C GLY A 243 -1.27 13.69 12.55
N ALA A 244 -0.46 14.42 11.79
CA ALA A 244 0.37 15.50 12.28
C ALA A 244 -0.37 16.84 12.49
N ASN A 245 -1.63 16.95 12.05
CA ASN A 245 -2.40 18.20 12.02
C ASN A 245 -1.73 19.32 11.21
N LEU A 246 -1.20 18.97 10.03
CA LEU A 246 -0.45 19.84 9.12
C LEU A 246 -1.07 19.82 7.71
N THR A 247 -0.42 20.47 6.74
CA THR A 247 -0.76 20.43 5.32
C THR A 247 0.37 19.78 4.54
N ALA A 248 0.06 18.76 3.74
CA ALA A 248 0.98 18.19 2.76
C ALA A 248 0.91 18.99 1.44
N HIS A 249 2.06 19.18 0.80
CA HIS A 249 2.18 19.79 -0.52
C HIS A 249 2.82 18.79 -1.46
N ILE A 250 2.18 18.49 -2.59
CA ILE A 250 2.72 17.61 -3.64
C ILE A 250 2.95 18.42 -4.91
N LYS A 251 4.15 18.30 -5.46
CA LYS A 251 4.50 18.78 -6.79
C LYS A 251 4.20 17.70 -7.81
N TRP A 252 3.10 17.85 -8.52
CA TRP A 252 2.66 16.84 -9.50
C TRP A 252 3.73 16.45 -10.52
N ALA A 253 4.47 17.43 -11.04
CA ALA A 253 5.53 17.20 -12.01
C ALA A 253 6.68 16.31 -11.50
N HIS A 254 6.79 16.10 -10.19
CA HIS A 254 7.82 15.26 -9.56
C HIS A 254 7.31 13.86 -9.21
N VAL A 255 6.02 13.58 -9.34
CA VAL A 255 5.45 12.27 -9.01
C VAL A 255 5.87 11.27 -10.10
N PRO A 256 6.62 10.21 -9.76
CA PRO A 256 7.03 9.20 -10.73
C PRO A 256 5.82 8.35 -11.14
N LEU A 257 5.68 8.11 -12.43
CA LEU A 257 4.61 7.29 -13.01
C LEU A 257 5.18 6.03 -13.65
N LEU A 258 4.46 4.94 -13.54
CA LEU A 258 4.76 3.72 -14.30
C LEU A 258 4.65 3.99 -15.81
N PRO A 259 5.40 3.27 -16.66
CA PRO A 259 5.36 3.45 -18.11
C PRO A 259 3.95 3.35 -18.69
N ASN A 260 3.65 4.19 -19.67
CA ASN A 260 2.38 4.22 -20.43
C ASN A 260 1.12 4.54 -19.62
N VAL A 261 1.20 4.80 -18.31
CA VAL A 261 0.03 5.05 -17.44
C VAL A 261 -0.80 6.22 -17.95
N SER A 262 -0.19 7.36 -18.30
CA SER A 262 -0.94 8.52 -18.84
C SER A 262 -1.67 8.22 -20.14
N ALA A 263 -1.09 7.41 -21.02
CA ALA A 263 -1.73 7.02 -22.28
C ALA A 263 -2.90 6.07 -22.03
N LEU A 264 -2.72 5.08 -21.16
CA LEU A 264 -3.76 4.13 -20.77
C LEU A 264 -4.92 4.84 -20.06
N LEU A 265 -4.63 5.80 -19.19
CA LEU A 265 -5.65 6.61 -18.53
C LEU A 265 -6.47 7.43 -19.52
N LYS A 266 -5.84 8.10 -20.50
CA LYS A 266 -6.53 8.80 -21.59
C LYS A 266 -7.40 7.86 -22.42
N GLY A 267 -7.04 6.58 -22.52
CA GLY A 267 -7.84 5.51 -23.12
C GLY A 267 -9.01 5.02 -22.22
N GLY A 268 -9.28 5.68 -21.10
CA GLY A 268 -10.40 5.37 -20.21
C GLY A 268 -10.14 4.20 -19.24
N ASN A 269 -8.87 3.84 -19.00
CA ASN A 269 -8.51 2.79 -18.06
C ASN A 269 -8.39 3.36 -16.65
N VAL A 270 -9.51 3.50 -15.96
CA VAL A 270 -9.63 3.97 -14.58
C VAL A 270 -10.32 2.91 -13.74
N THR A 271 -9.95 2.79 -12.48
CA THR A 271 -10.65 1.93 -11.52
C THR A 271 -11.82 2.69 -10.88
N GLY A 272 -12.92 2.02 -10.61
CA GLY A 272 -14.00 2.63 -9.81
C GLY A 272 -13.57 2.97 -8.39
N ALA A 273 -12.45 2.43 -7.93
CA ALA A 273 -11.87 2.79 -6.64
C ALA A 273 -11.29 4.21 -6.64
N SER A 274 -10.71 4.69 -7.74
CA SER A 274 -10.22 6.08 -7.86
C SER A 274 -11.34 7.09 -7.61
N ASP A 275 -12.51 6.88 -8.21
CA ASP A 275 -13.66 7.78 -8.01
C ASP A 275 -14.15 7.73 -6.56
N ARG A 276 -14.31 6.52 -5.99
CA ARG A 276 -14.72 6.37 -4.57
C ARG A 276 -13.74 7.01 -3.60
N ASN A 277 -12.44 6.88 -3.86
CA ASN A 277 -11.40 7.51 -3.08
C ASN A 277 -11.56 9.03 -3.10
N TRP A 278 -11.67 9.58 -4.32
CA TRP A 278 -11.85 11.02 -4.47
C TRP A 278 -13.14 11.55 -3.81
N ASP A 279 -14.25 10.86 -3.96
CA ASP A 279 -15.52 11.22 -3.31
C ASP A 279 -15.40 11.20 -1.79
N GLY A 280 -14.55 10.31 -1.26
CA GLY A 280 -14.32 10.15 0.18
C GLY A 280 -13.49 11.28 0.80
N TYR A 281 -12.50 11.80 0.11
CA TYR A 281 -11.55 12.76 0.71
C TYR A 281 -11.23 14.00 -0.17
N GLY A 282 -11.72 14.09 -1.39
CA GLY A 282 -11.35 15.15 -2.34
C GLY A 282 -11.69 16.57 -1.84
N LYS A 283 -12.62 16.71 -0.89
CA LYS A 283 -12.97 18.00 -0.27
C LYS A 283 -11.84 18.62 0.56
N GLU A 284 -10.87 17.82 0.97
CA GLU A 284 -9.69 18.25 1.73
C GLU A 284 -8.50 18.57 0.84
N ILE A 285 -8.67 18.44 -0.49
CA ILE A 285 -7.60 18.61 -1.48
C ILE A 285 -7.84 19.89 -2.28
N SER A 286 -6.79 20.70 -2.41
CA SER A 286 -6.74 21.82 -3.34
C SER A 286 -5.84 21.44 -4.51
N LEU A 287 -6.38 21.42 -5.73
CA LEU A 287 -5.63 21.23 -6.97
C LEU A 287 -5.43 22.59 -7.66
N ASP A 288 -4.19 22.86 -8.14
CA ASP A 288 -3.95 24.01 -8.99
C ASP A 288 -4.72 23.85 -10.32
N SER A 289 -5.30 24.92 -10.80
CA SER A 289 -6.12 24.95 -12.02
C SER A 289 -5.32 24.65 -13.30
N GLY A 290 -4.01 24.79 -13.26
CA GLY A 290 -3.10 24.47 -14.37
C GLY A 290 -2.70 22.99 -14.49
N LEU A 291 -3.12 22.15 -13.53
CA LEU A 291 -2.75 20.73 -13.54
C LEU A 291 -3.47 19.95 -14.66
N PRO A 292 -2.82 18.91 -15.20
CA PRO A 292 -3.44 18.02 -16.17
C PRO A 292 -4.71 17.35 -15.61
N ALA A 293 -5.71 17.12 -16.46
CA ALA A 293 -6.98 16.50 -16.06
C ALA A 293 -6.79 15.11 -15.43
N GLU A 294 -5.76 14.38 -15.85
CA GLU A 294 -5.39 13.06 -15.32
C GLU A 294 -4.84 13.08 -13.89
N CYS A 295 -4.37 14.23 -13.40
CA CYS A 295 -3.77 14.37 -12.06
C CYS A 295 -4.70 13.84 -10.97
N LYS A 296 -5.96 14.26 -10.98
CA LYS A 296 -6.99 13.81 -10.03
C LYS A 296 -7.09 12.28 -9.98
N ALA A 297 -7.23 11.65 -11.14
CA ALA A 297 -7.42 10.21 -11.23
C ALA A 297 -6.19 9.42 -10.76
N LEU A 298 -4.98 9.91 -11.08
CA LEU A 298 -3.71 9.26 -10.69
C LEU A 298 -3.38 9.45 -9.21
N LEU A 299 -3.69 10.61 -8.63
CA LEU A 299 -3.52 10.83 -7.20
C LEU A 299 -4.42 9.93 -6.34
N SER A 300 -5.62 9.61 -6.82
CA SER A 300 -6.58 8.73 -6.15
C SER A 300 -6.54 7.28 -6.66
N ASP A 301 -5.63 6.96 -7.62
CA ASP A 301 -5.47 5.62 -8.17
C ASP A 301 -5.00 4.64 -7.08
N PRO A 302 -5.74 3.54 -6.81
CA PRO A 302 -5.32 2.58 -5.81
C PRO A 302 -4.01 1.93 -6.22
N GLN A 303 -3.04 1.97 -5.32
CA GLN A 303 -1.78 1.28 -5.49
C GLN A 303 -1.84 -0.04 -4.71
N THR A 304 -1.55 -1.15 -5.36
CA THR A 304 -1.35 -2.44 -4.68
C THR A 304 0.15 -2.65 -4.54
N SER A 305 0.62 -2.92 -3.34
CA SER A 305 2.06 -3.00 -3.02
C SER A 305 2.84 -1.76 -3.47
N GLY A 306 2.32 -0.58 -3.21
CA GLY A 306 2.96 0.68 -3.58
C GLY A 306 4.23 0.97 -2.80
N GLY A 307 4.85 2.10 -3.07
CA GLY A 307 6.10 2.51 -2.44
C GLY A 307 5.89 3.15 -1.06
N LEU A 308 6.93 3.17 -0.26
CA LEU A 308 6.96 3.94 0.98
C LEU A 308 6.86 5.44 0.66
N LEU A 309 6.06 6.15 1.42
CA LEU A 309 6.04 7.61 1.50
C LEU A 309 6.72 8.03 2.80
N VAL A 310 7.84 8.71 2.66
CA VAL A 310 8.73 9.12 3.77
C VAL A 310 8.59 10.61 4.01
N SER A 311 8.32 11.02 5.24
CA SER A 311 8.42 12.40 5.70
C SER A 311 9.71 12.56 6.51
N CYS A 312 10.64 13.37 6.03
CA CYS A 312 11.95 13.55 6.67
C CYS A 312 12.44 14.99 6.61
N SER A 313 13.35 15.36 7.53
CA SER A 313 13.98 16.68 7.50
C SER A 313 14.76 16.87 6.18
N ALA A 314 14.88 18.11 5.72
CA ALA A 314 15.55 18.43 4.46
C ALA A 314 17.02 17.95 4.42
N GLU A 315 17.71 18.00 5.56
CA GLU A 315 19.09 17.55 5.71
C GLU A 315 19.23 16.03 5.57
N THR A 316 18.17 15.26 5.88
CA THR A 316 18.17 13.79 5.83
C THR A 316 17.83 13.25 4.43
N VAL A 317 17.31 14.08 3.53
CA VAL A 317 16.93 13.65 2.16
C VAL A 317 18.05 12.92 1.42
N PRO A 318 19.33 13.37 1.42
CA PRO A 318 20.39 12.63 0.74
C PRO A 318 20.59 11.21 1.27
N GLU A 319 20.45 11.00 2.59
CA GLU A 319 20.54 9.67 3.21
C GLU A 319 19.33 8.80 2.83
N VAL A 320 18.12 9.34 2.89
CA VAL A 320 16.88 8.64 2.47
C VAL A 320 17.00 8.18 1.01
N MET A 321 17.43 9.05 0.11
CA MET A 321 17.65 8.72 -1.30
C MET A 321 18.76 7.67 -1.48
N ALA A 322 19.81 7.72 -0.68
CA ALA A 322 20.88 6.71 -0.70
C ALA A 322 20.36 5.34 -0.21
N VAL A 323 19.50 5.31 0.83
CA VAL A 323 18.83 4.07 1.29
C VAL A 323 17.99 3.47 0.17
N PHE A 324 17.14 4.26 -0.48
CA PHE A 324 16.34 3.79 -1.62
C PHE A 324 17.23 3.24 -2.74
N LYS A 325 18.24 3.98 -3.16
CA LYS A 325 19.13 3.59 -4.26
C LYS A 325 19.88 2.28 -4.00
N ARG A 326 20.47 2.09 -2.82
CA ARG A 326 21.20 0.84 -2.51
C ARG A 326 20.31 -0.40 -2.37
N ASN A 327 19.00 -0.17 -2.12
CA ASN A 327 17.98 -1.21 -2.13
C ASN A 327 17.33 -1.37 -3.53
N GLY A 328 17.84 -0.70 -4.57
CA GLY A 328 17.39 -0.81 -5.95
C GLY A 328 16.09 -0.05 -6.25
N PHE A 329 15.71 0.95 -5.46
CA PHE A 329 14.55 1.81 -5.70
C PHE A 329 14.98 3.05 -6.50
N ASP A 330 15.34 2.83 -7.77
CA ASP A 330 15.93 3.87 -8.62
C ASP A 330 14.93 4.96 -9.03
N ASP A 331 13.62 4.65 -8.96
CA ASP A 331 12.53 5.58 -9.26
C ASP A 331 12.10 6.42 -8.03
N ALA A 332 12.75 6.25 -6.88
CA ALA A 332 12.45 7.05 -5.70
C ALA A 332 12.64 8.54 -5.98
N ALA A 333 11.68 9.37 -5.58
CA ALA A 333 11.67 10.78 -5.90
C ALA A 333 11.17 11.66 -4.76
N VAL A 334 11.72 12.88 -4.66
CA VAL A 334 11.15 13.94 -3.82
C VAL A 334 9.89 14.46 -4.49
N VAL A 335 8.74 14.24 -3.87
CA VAL A 335 7.43 14.56 -4.45
C VAL A 335 6.76 15.77 -3.80
N GLY A 336 7.28 16.26 -2.66
CA GLY A 336 6.61 17.36 -1.97
C GLY A 336 7.26 17.72 -0.63
N HIS A 337 6.47 18.37 0.21
CA HIS A 337 6.88 18.77 1.56
C HIS A 337 5.68 18.91 2.50
N ILE A 338 5.93 19.02 3.80
CA ILE A 338 4.96 19.31 4.85
C ILE A 338 5.07 20.78 5.24
N GLY A 339 3.95 21.49 5.21
CA GLY A 339 3.82 22.89 5.61
C GLY A 339 2.90 23.08 6.81
N GLU A 340 2.84 24.32 7.30
CA GLU A 340 1.87 24.75 8.31
C GLU A 340 0.44 24.42 7.87
N LEU A 341 -0.43 24.18 8.84
CA LEU A 341 -1.84 23.91 8.59
C LEU A 341 -2.52 25.01 7.79
N GLN A 342 -3.15 24.65 6.67
CA GLN A 342 -3.92 25.54 5.82
C GLN A 342 -5.38 25.05 5.70
N ASN A 343 -6.20 25.76 4.91
CA ASN A 343 -7.60 25.41 4.67
C ASN A 343 -7.75 24.01 4.02
N ALA A 344 -6.84 23.65 3.11
CA ALA A 344 -6.77 22.31 2.55
C ALA A 344 -5.67 21.50 3.26
N ARG A 345 -5.93 20.23 3.51
CA ARG A 345 -4.96 19.30 4.12
C ARG A 345 -3.93 18.79 3.11
N LEU A 346 -4.28 18.79 1.83
CA LEU A 346 -3.39 18.46 0.73
C LEU A 346 -3.50 19.54 -0.35
N ILE A 347 -2.37 20.07 -0.77
CA ILE A 347 -2.27 21.03 -1.88
C ILE A 347 -1.39 20.40 -2.95
N VAL A 348 -1.88 20.40 -4.20
CA VAL A 348 -1.16 19.86 -5.35
C VAL A 348 -0.95 20.96 -6.40
N ASN A 349 0.30 21.14 -6.84
CA ASN A 349 0.72 22.15 -7.82
C ASN A 349 1.71 21.60 -8.85
#